data_3a3b0f61c318f1b6e69402baf64717e0
#
_entry.id   3a3b0f61c318f1b6e69402baf64717e0
#
_cell.length_a   1.000
_cell.length_b   1.000
_cell.length_c   1.000
_cell.angle_alpha   90.00
_cell.angle_beta   90.00
_cell.angle_gamma   90.00
#
_symmetry.space_group_name_H-M   'P 1'
#
loop_
_entity.id
_entity.type
_entity.pdbx_description
1 polymer ?
#
loop_
_entity_poly.entity_id
_entity_poly.type
_entity_poly.pdbx_seq_one_letter_code
_entity_poly.pdbx_strand_id
1 'polypeptide(L)'
;IWFMGGDIQGDIKPEVWETLATTIKSIDKNHLMTYHPRGRYTSAKWWSKADWMDFHTFQSGHRRYGQRMGNKDYPIPDNTEEDNWMYVDSTWKYNPIKPVLDAEPSYEDIPMGLHDANEPRWQDYDVRRYAYWSVFAGSCGHTYGHNAIMQMLKPGYPTSYGDAGDVKAWYQGLKDPGFNQMQ
;
A
#
# COMPACT_ATOMS: atom_id res chain seq x y z
N ILE A 1 2.74 12.40 -10.15
CA ILE A 1 3.06 12.23 -8.73
C ILE A 1 4.39 11.50 -8.62
N TRP A 2 5.26 11.99 -7.75
CA TRP A 2 6.50 11.33 -7.38
C TRP A 2 6.32 10.55 -6.09
N PHE A 3 6.68 9.27 -6.10
CA PHE A 3 6.73 8.43 -4.91
C PHE A 3 8.18 8.17 -4.52
N MET A 4 8.58 8.68 -3.36
CA MET A 4 9.85 8.30 -2.73
C MET A 4 9.66 6.99 -1.96
N GLY A 5 10.73 6.34 -1.59
CA GLY A 5 10.67 5.06 -0.88
C GLY A 5 10.42 3.89 -1.81
N GLY A 6 9.61 2.98 -1.37
CA GLY A 6 9.30 1.72 -2.05
C GLY A 6 9.37 0.57 -1.07
N ASP A 7 8.33 0.43 -0.25
CA ASP A 7 8.19 -0.63 0.75
C ASP A 7 9.34 -0.67 1.79
N ILE A 8 9.85 0.50 2.16
CA ILE A 8 10.95 0.65 3.13
C ILE A 8 10.59 1.65 4.22
N GLN A 9 11.16 1.47 5.41
CA GLN A 9 11.02 2.43 6.51
C GLN A 9 11.77 3.72 6.22
N GLY A 10 11.17 4.87 6.53
CA GLY A 10 11.75 6.18 6.21
C GLY A 10 12.99 6.55 7.01
N ASP A 11 13.27 5.86 8.12
CA ASP A 11 14.49 6.01 8.94
C ASP A 11 15.67 5.18 8.42
N ILE A 12 15.47 4.38 7.37
CA ILE A 12 16.56 3.69 6.69
C ILE A 12 17.16 4.62 5.63
N LYS A 13 18.37 5.11 5.90
CA LYS A 13 19.11 6.06 5.05
C LYS A 13 18.28 7.30 4.70
N PRO A 14 17.76 8.01 5.70
CA PRO A 14 16.87 9.16 5.47
C PRO A 14 17.52 10.26 4.62
N GLU A 15 18.83 10.42 4.71
CA GLU A 15 19.60 11.40 3.91
C GLU A 15 19.50 11.14 2.40
N VAL A 16 19.34 9.90 1.99
CA VAL A 16 19.15 9.54 0.58
C VAL A 16 17.78 10.02 0.10
N TRP A 17 16.74 9.73 0.86
CA TRP A 17 15.38 10.15 0.52
C TRP A 17 15.23 11.65 0.53
N GLU A 18 15.80 12.33 1.52
CA GLU A 18 15.80 13.80 1.61
C GLU A 18 16.50 14.42 0.39
N THR A 19 17.68 13.91 0.03
CA THR A 19 18.45 14.41 -1.13
C THR A 19 17.67 14.20 -2.42
N LEU A 20 17.12 13.02 -2.65
CA LEU A 20 16.34 12.73 -3.86
C LEU A 20 15.10 13.62 -3.95
N ALA A 21 14.33 13.69 -2.86
CA ALA A 21 13.08 14.45 -2.85
C ALA A 21 13.31 15.95 -3.06
N THR A 22 14.26 16.54 -2.34
CA THR A 22 14.59 17.96 -2.47
C THR A 22 15.16 18.30 -3.85
N THR A 23 15.99 17.41 -4.43
CA THR A 23 16.52 17.59 -5.78
C THR A 23 15.41 17.55 -6.81
N ILE A 24 14.51 16.56 -6.76
CA ILE A 24 13.38 16.48 -7.68
C ILE A 24 12.49 17.72 -7.54
N LYS A 25 12.13 18.13 -6.32
CA LYS A 25 11.31 19.31 -6.07
C LYS A 25 11.98 20.62 -6.53
N SER A 26 13.28 20.69 -6.54
CA SER A 26 14.00 21.88 -7.07
C SER A 26 13.82 22.06 -8.57
N ILE A 27 13.62 20.96 -9.30
CA ILE A 27 13.47 20.92 -10.75
C ILE A 27 12.00 20.87 -11.16
N ASP A 28 11.26 19.91 -10.58
CA ASP A 28 9.84 19.69 -10.87
C ASP A 28 8.97 20.21 -9.73
N LYS A 29 8.46 21.43 -9.91
CA LYS A 29 7.57 22.08 -8.95
C LYS A 29 6.08 21.83 -9.20
N ASN A 30 5.76 21.15 -10.30
CA ASN A 30 4.37 21.00 -10.75
C ASN A 30 3.72 19.70 -10.25
N HIS A 31 4.52 18.67 -9.97
CA HIS A 31 4.00 17.38 -9.56
C HIS A 31 4.04 17.20 -8.04
N LEU A 32 2.99 16.60 -7.52
CA LEU A 32 2.90 16.24 -6.11
C LEU A 32 3.92 15.15 -5.79
N MET A 33 4.38 15.16 -4.54
CA MET A 33 5.35 14.19 -4.03
C MET A 33 4.87 13.60 -2.69
N THR A 34 5.14 12.32 -2.53
CA THR A 34 4.88 11.56 -1.32
C THR A 34 5.96 10.50 -1.08
N TYR A 35 5.83 9.75 -0.01
CA TYR A 35 6.73 8.64 0.34
C TYR A 35 5.93 7.35 0.54
N HIS A 36 6.28 6.29 -0.18
CA HIS A 36 5.69 4.96 -0.01
C HIS A 36 6.39 4.22 1.14
N PRO A 37 5.73 4.09 2.29
CA PRO A 37 6.32 3.44 3.45
C PRO A 37 6.28 1.91 3.31
N ARG A 38 6.98 1.24 4.20
CA ARG A 38 6.83 -0.20 4.40
C ARG A 38 5.42 -0.53 4.91
N GLY A 39 4.99 -1.76 4.64
CA GLY A 39 3.72 -2.30 5.11
C GLY A 39 3.43 -2.01 6.58
N ARG A 40 2.20 -1.57 6.85
CA ARG A 40 1.66 -1.26 8.18
C ARG A 40 2.24 0.00 8.83
N TYR A 41 2.78 0.92 8.01
CA TYR A 41 3.26 2.23 8.42
C TYR A 41 2.60 3.35 7.61
N THR A 42 2.55 4.53 8.22
CA THR A 42 2.27 5.78 7.52
C THR A 42 3.57 6.55 7.27
N SER A 43 3.66 7.20 6.12
CA SER A 43 4.78 8.09 5.78
C SER A 43 4.91 9.27 6.76
N ALA A 44 3.81 9.67 7.39
CA ALA A 44 3.78 10.75 8.37
C ALA A 44 4.69 10.50 9.56
N LYS A 45 4.93 9.24 9.91
CA LYS A 45 5.83 8.86 11.00
C LYS A 45 7.23 9.46 10.86
N TRP A 46 7.74 9.55 9.64
CA TRP A 46 9.09 10.04 9.38
C TRP A 46 9.10 11.41 8.71
N TRP A 47 8.12 11.69 7.86
CA TRP A 47 8.16 12.79 6.90
C TRP A 47 7.05 13.84 7.10
N SER A 48 6.36 13.84 8.25
CA SER A 48 5.26 14.79 8.48
C SER A 48 5.69 16.26 8.34
N LYS A 49 6.92 16.58 8.72
CA LYS A 49 7.47 17.93 8.69
C LYS A 49 8.35 18.22 7.47
N ALA A 50 8.52 17.27 6.56
CA ALA A 50 9.30 17.49 5.36
C ALA A 50 8.60 18.43 4.40
N ASP A 51 9.30 19.46 3.92
CA ASP A 51 8.73 20.49 3.04
C ASP A 51 8.37 19.94 1.66
N TRP A 52 9.08 18.90 1.22
CA TRP A 52 8.81 18.25 -0.05
C TRP A 52 7.59 17.32 -0.03
N MET A 53 7.08 16.96 1.13
CA MET A 53 5.94 16.07 1.29
C MET A 53 4.63 16.83 1.06
N ASP A 54 3.92 16.54 -0.02
CA ASP A 54 2.64 17.20 -0.33
C ASP A 54 1.45 16.49 0.32
N PHE A 55 1.48 15.16 0.40
CA PHE A 55 0.45 14.35 1.05
C PHE A 55 1.06 13.08 1.64
N HIS A 56 0.40 12.51 2.63
CA HIS A 56 0.84 11.28 3.27
C HIS A 56 0.27 10.05 2.58
N THR A 57 1.05 8.99 2.59
CA THR A 57 0.57 7.66 2.22
C THR A 57 0.79 6.69 3.36
N PHE A 58 -0.01 5.66 3.38
CA PHE A 58 0.22 4.49 4.22
C PHE A 58 0.08 3.21 3.38
N GLN A 59 0.63 2.14 3.90
CA GLN A 59 0.44 0.80 3.36
C GLN A 59 -0.25 -0.02 4.44
N SER A 60 -1.54 -0.29 4.27
CA SER A 60 -2.31 -1.08 5.22
C SER A 60 -1.86 -2.55 5.21
N GLY A 61 -1.38 -3.02 4.06
CA GLY A 61 -0.74 -4.32 3.94
C GLY A 61 -1.70 -5.44 3.55
N HIS A 62 -1.20 -6.68 3.60
CA HIS A 62 -1.84 -7.83 2.97
C HIS A 62 -2.22 -8.94 3.94
N ARG A 63 -2.23 -8.66 5.25
CA ARG A 63 -2.56 -9.66 6.25
C ARG A 63 -4.00 -9.50 6.75
N ARG A 64 -4.64 -10.64 7.00
CA ARG A 64 -5.89 -10.66 7.77
C ARG A 64 -5.63 -10.57 9.27
N TYR A 65 -6.65 -10.28 10.03
CA TYR A 65 -6.58 -10.29 11.50
C TYR A 65 -5.98 -11.59 12.05
N GLY A 66 -5.07 -11.46 13.00
CA GLY A 66 -4.43 -12.59 13.66
C GLY A 66 -3.42 -13.36 12.82
N GLN A 67 -3.19 -12.99 11.56
CA GLN A 67 -2.21 -13.66 10.71
C GLN A 67 -0.80 -13.19 11.01
N ARG A 68 0.09 -14.14 11.31
CA ARG A 68 1.51 -13.89 11.53
C ARG A 68 2.32 -14.37 10.34
N MET A 69 3.30 -13.58 9.92
CA MET A 69 4.24 -13.96 8.86
C MET A 69 5.52 -14.55 9.48
N GLY A 70 5.52 -15.86 9.75
CA GLY A 70 6.70 -16.60 10.19
C GLY A 70 7.39 -16.03 11.45
N ASN A 71 8.63 -16.45 11.69
CA ASN A 71 9.42 -16.02 12.87
C ASN A 71 10.03 -14.61 12.76
N LYS A 72 9.73 -13.85 11.73
CA LYS A 72 10.19 -12.48 11.56
C LYS A 72 9.08 -11.50 11.94
N ASP A 73 8.65 -11.57 13.17
CA ASP A 73 7.79 -10.54 13.74
C ASP A 73 8.61 -9.25 13.91
N TYR A 74 8.60 -8.43 12.88
CA TYR A 74 8.96 -7.03 13.05
C TYR A 74 7.98 -6.41 14.05
N PRO A 75 8.45 -5.48 14.90
CA PRO A 75 7.56 -4.80 15.82
C PRO A 75 6.32 -4.33 15.09
N ILE A 76 5.17 -4.78 15.57
CA ILE A 76 3.88 -4.42 14.99
C ILE A 76 3.72 -2.92 15.20
N PRO A 77 3.51 -2.11 14.15
CA PRO A 77 3.10 -0.73 14.32
C PRO A 77 1.81 -0.65 15.14
N ASP A 78 1.52 0.49 15.72
CA ASP A 78 0.35 0.70 16.59
C ASP A 78 -0.98 0.35 15.93
N ASN A 79 -1.05 0.38 14.59
CA ASN A 79 -2.20 -0.06 13.80
C ASN A 79 -1.93 -1.43 13.20
N THR A 80 -2.89 -2.35 13.32
CA THR A 80 -2.72 -3.72 12.90
C THR A 80 -3.71 -4.14 11.83
N GLU A 81 -3.20 -4.70 10.74
CA GLU A 81 -3.91 -5.65 9.91
C GLU A 81 -4.99 -5.03 9.00
N GLU A 82 -6.24 -5.45 9.13
CA GLU A 82 -7.30 -5.04 8.20
C GLU A 82 -7.86 -3.63 8.48
N ASP A 83 -7.40 -2.96 9.53
CA ASP A 83 -7.96 -1.68 9.98
C ASP A 83 -7.38 -0.48 9.23
N ASN A 84 -7.51 -0.41 7.92
CA ASN A 84 -6.98 0.71 7.15
C ASN A 84 -7.58 2.08 7.54
N TRP A 85 -8.81 2.12 8.04
CA TRP A 85 -9.41 3.33 8.61
C TRP A 85 -8.62 3.87 9.82
N MET A 86 -7.98 2.99 10.60
CA MET A 86 -7.14 3.40 11.74
C MET A 86 -5.84 4.09 11.28
N TYR A 87 -5.31 3.69 10.11
CA TYR A 87 -4.16 4.39 9.52
C TYR A 87 -4.52 5.81 9.11
N VAL A 88 -5.71 6.00 8.58
CA VAL A 88 -6.23 7.34 8.26
C VAL A 88 -6.33 8.17 9.53
N ASP A 89 -7.02 7.68 10.57
CA ASP A 89 -7.19 8.37 11.85
C ASP A 89 -5.84 8.69 12.53
N SER A 90 -4.92 7.74 12.55
CA SER A 90 -3.61 7.96 13.15
C SER A 90 -2.75 8.96 12.36
N THR A 91 -2.88 8.97 11.03
CA THR A 91 -2.14 9.90 10.18
C THR A 91 -2.62 11.34 10.35
N TRP A 92 -3.93 11.54 10.57
CA TRP A 92 -4.51 12.86 10.86
C TRP A 92 -4.00 13.51 12.16
N LYS A 93 -3.38 12.74 13.05
CA LYS A 93 -2.80 13.26 14.30
C LYS A 93 -1.44 13.93 14.11
N TYR A 94 -0.82 13.79 12.94
CA TYR A 94 0.46 14.44 12.64
C TYR A 94 0.28 15.90 12.21
N ASN A 95 1.27 16.72 12.50
CA ASN A 95 1.32 18.12 12.12
C ASN A 95 2.55 18.44 11.27
N PRO A 96 2.43 19.28 10.21
CA PRO A 96 1.18 19.85 9.71
C PRO A 96 0.24 18.81 9.16
N ILE A 97 -1.08 19.08 9.19
CA ILE A 97 -2.09 18.21 8.58
C ILE A 97 -1.92 18.26 7.07
N LYS A 98 -1.85 17.07 6.45
CA LYS A 98 -1.76 16.91 4.99
C LYS A 98 -2.76 15.83 4.54
N PRO A 99 -3.23 15.85 3.28
CA PRO A 99 -4.07 14.78 2.75
C PRO A 99 -3.42 13.41 2.95
N VAL A 100 -4.21 12.37 3.06
CA VAL A 100 -3.74 11.00 3.27
C VAL A 100 -4.35 10.04 2.26
N LEU A 101 -3.55 9.10 1.76
CA LEU A 101 -3.95 8.11 0.75
C LEU A 101 -3.51 6.71 1.19
N ASP A 102 -4.40 5.73 1.08
CA ASP A 102 -4.00 4.31 1.14
C ASP A 102 -3.33 3.93 -0.19
N ALA A 103 -2.00 3.84 -0.15
CA ALA A 103 -1.19 3.61 -1.35
C ALA A 103 -0.95 2.12 -1.63
N GLU A 104 -1.15 1.25 -0.64
CA GLU A 104 -1.05 -0.19 -0.83
C GLU A 104 -1.93 -0.95 0.17
N PRO A 105 -3.22 -1.10 -0.13
CA PRO A 105 -4.10 -2.03 0.55
C PRO A 105 -3.86 -3.46 0.08
N SER A 106 -4.62 -4.41 0.62
CA SER A 106 -4.62 -5.79 0.11
C SER A 106 -5.03 -5.83 -1.36
N TYR A 107 -4.32 -6.65 -2.14
CA TYR A 107 -4.59 -6.81 -3.57
C TYR A 107 -5.61 -7.91 -3.82
N GLU A 108 -6.49 -7.71 -4.79
CA GLU A 108 -7.40 -8.75 -5.26
C GLU A 108 -6.61 -9.94 -5.81
N ASP A 109 -7.10 -11.15 -5.52
CA ASP A 109 -6.53 -12.42 -5.98
C ASP A 109 -5.10 -12.72 -5.49
N ILE A 110 -4.60 -12.05 -4.46
CA ILE A 110 -3.35 -12.42 -3.79
C ILE A 110 -3.64 -13.23 -2.52
N PRO A 111 -2.84 -14.26 -2.17
CA PRO A 111 -3.01 -14.96 -0.90
C PRO A 111 -2.89 -14.01 0.29
N MET A 112 -3.73 -14.19 1.28
CA MET A 112 -3.64 -13.45 2.54
C MET A 112 -2.28 -13.71 3.19
N GLY A 113 -1.52 -12.64 3.44
CA GLY A 113 -0.13 -12.70 3.90
C GLY A 113 0.91 -12.89 2.79
N LEU A 114 0.52 -12.86 1.52
CA LEU A 114 1.34 -12.81 0.30
C LEU A 114 1.85 -14.16 -0.21
N HIS A 115 2.46 -14.99 0.63
CA HIS A 115 3.34 -16.07 0.14
C HIS A 115 2.82 -17.49 0.34
N ASP A 116 1.87 -17.70 1.24
CA ASP A 116 1.32 -19.02 1.48
C ASP A 116 0.15 -19.30 0.54
N ALA A 117 0.37 -20.18 -0.43
CA ALA A 117 -0.65 -20.55 -1.42
C ALA A 117 -1.87 -21.27 -0.81
N ASN A 118 -1.74 -21.81 0.41
CA ASN A 118 -2.85 -22.45 1.12
C ASN A 118 -3.77 -21.46 1.84
N GLU A 119 -3.32 -20.21 2.01
CA GLU A 119 -4.16 -19.17 2.58
C GLU A 119 -5.26 -18.74 1.60
N PRO A 120 -6.44 -18.35 2.08
CA PRO A 120 -7.46 -17.75 1.24
C PRO A 120 -6.92 -16.54 0.47
N ARG A 121 -7.53 -16.26 -0.67
CA ARG A 121 -7.19 -15.06 -1.46
C ARG A 121 -8.14 -13.92 -1.13
N TRP A 122 -7.62 -12.70 -1.18
CA TRP A 122 -8.43 -11.49 -1.10
C TRP A 122 -9.40 -11.42 -2.27
N GLN A 123 -10.67 -11.20 -1.98
CA GLN A 123 -11.75 -11.16 -2.96
C GLN A 123 -12.15 -9.71 -3.29
N ASP A 124 -12.97 -9.56 -4.30
CA ASP A 124 -13.50 -8.26 -4.74
C ASP A 124 -14.18 -7.47 -3.62
N TYR A 125 -14.96 -8.14 -2.77
CA TYR A 125 -15.63 -7.50 -1.64
C TYR A 125 -14.66 -7.03 -0.55
N ASP A 126 -13.52 -7.69 -0.39
CA ASP A 126 -12.49 -7.29 0.57
C ASP A 126 -11.84 -5.99 0.13
N VAL A 127 -11.36 -5.92 -1.12
CA VAL A 127 -10.70 -4.72 -1.64
C VAL A 127 -11.66 -3.53 -1.68
N ARG A 128 -12.93 -3.78 -2.00
CA ARG A 128 -13.98 -2.75 -1.93
C ARG A 128 -14.22 -2.26 -0.51
N ARG A 129 -14.27 -3.17 0.48
CA ARG A 129 -14.40 -2.83 1.89
C ARG A 129 -13.28 -1.91 2.34
N TYR A 130 -12.04 -2.21 1.98
CA TYR A 130 -10.88 -1.38 2.32
C TYR A 130 -10.97 0.01 1.70
N ALA A 131 -11.40 0.12 0.46
CA ALA A 131 -11.59 1.40 -0.17
C ALA A 131 -12.61 2.28 0.58
N TYR A 132 -13.77 1.72 0.88
CA TYR A 132 -14.79 2.44 1.62
C TYR A 132 -14.30 2.83 3.03
N TRP A 133 -13.62 1.95 3.72
CA TRP A 133 -13.10 2.26 5.05
C TRP A 133 -12.08 3.38 5.02
N SER A 134 -11.14 3.38 4.06
CA SER A 134 -10.18 4.47 3.91
C SER A 134 -10.88 5.80 3.59
N VAL A 135 -11.74 5.81 2.58
CA VAL A 135 -12.38 7.05 2.11
C VAL A 135 -13.34 7.61 3.16
N PHE A 136 -14.18 6.78 3.78
CA PHE A 136 -15.11 7.25 4.82
C PHE A 136 -14.43 7.65 6.13
N ALA A 137 -13.20 7.17 6.38
CA ALA A 137 -12.38 7.68 7.47
C ALA A 137 -11.72 9.04 7.17
N GLY A 138 -11.82 9.54 5.94
CA GLY A 138 -11.30 10.84 5.54
C GLY A 138 -10.04 10.79 4.67
N SER A 139 -9.68 9.64 4.10
CA SER A 139 -8.64 9.55 3.09
C SER A 139 -9.04 10.31 1.83
N CYS A 140 -8.08 10.97 1.17
CA CYS A 140 -8.32 11.66 -0.09
C CYS A 140 -8.43 10.71 -1.28
N GLY A 141 -8.24 9.42 -1.06
CA GLY A 141 -8.35 8.38 -2.08
C GLY A 141 -7.89 7.03 -1.58
N HIS A 142 -7.86 6.09 -2.51
CA HIS A 142 -7.48 4.71 -2.28
C HIS A 142 -6.87 4.15 -3.57
N THR A 143 -5.92 3.26 -3.45
CA THR A 143 -5.36 2.55 -4.60
C THR A 143 -5.92 1.14 -4.70
N TYR A 144 -5.99 0.63 -5.90
CA TYR A 144 -6.37 -0.75 -6.16
C TYR A 144 -5.15 -1.54 -6.65
N GLY A 145 -4.98 -2.74 -6.14
CA GLY A 145 -3.99 -3.68 -6.61
C GLY A 145 -4.61 -5.04 -6.94
N HIS A 146 -3.98 -5.75 -7.86
CA HIS A 146 -4.38 -7.08 -8.27
C HIS A 146 -3.15 -7.97 -8.47
N ASN A 147 -3.18 -9.20 -7.96
CA ASN A 147 -2.05 -10.14 -7.98
C ASN A 147 -1.44 -10.32 -9.38
N ALA A 148 -2.27 -10.67 -10.35
CA ALA A 148 -1.80 -10.93 -11.71
C ALA A 148 -1.28 -9.68 -12.42
N ILE A 149 -1.90 -8.52 -12.17
CA ILE A 149 -1.52 -7.25 -12.80
C ILE A 149 -0.20 -6.76 -12.23
N MET A 150 -0.04 -6.75 -10.93
CA MET A 150 1.17 -6.31 -10.25
C MET A 150 2.41 -7.09 -10.71
N GLN A 151 2.26 -8.38 -10.93
CA GLN A 151 3.33 -9.25 -11.39
C GLN A 151 3.47 -9.31 -12.93
N MET A 152 2.59 -8.68 -13.69
CA MET A 152 2.53 -8.80 -15.16
C MET A 152 2.46 -10.27 -15.61
N LEU A 153 1.71 -11.11 -14.87
CA LEU A 153 1.70 -12.56 -15.06
C LEU A 153 1.23 -12.97 -16.46
N LYS A 154 1.88 -13.98 -17.01
CA LYS A 154 1.53 -14.63 -18.27
C LYS A 154 1.49 -16.16 -18.09
N PRO A 155 0.67 -16.87 -18.87
CA PRO A 155 0.66 -18.33 -18.83
C PRO A 155 2.08 -18.93 -18.98
N GLY A 156 2.43 -19.87 -18.13
CA GLY A 156 3.73 -20.55 -18.14
C GLY A 156 4.88 -19.80 -17.46
N TYR A 157 4.65 -18.61 -16.91
CA TYR A 157 5.65 -17.90 -16.13
C TYR A 157 5.50 -18.20 -14.63
N PRO A 158 6.60 -18.23 -13.87
CA PRO A 158 6.54 -18.41 -12.43
C PRO A 158 5.87 -17.22 -11.75
N THR A 159 5.15 -17.50 -10.68
CA THR A 159 4.61 -16.46 -9.79
C THR A 159 5.44 -16.36 -8.52
N SER A 160 5.54 -15.17 -7.96
CA SER A 160 6.17 -14.94 -6.66
C SER A 160 5.16 -14.99 -5.50
N TYR A 161 3.87 -14.94 -5.81
CA TYR A 161 2.78 -14.87 -4.83
C TYR A 161 1.65 -15.84 -5.20
N GLY A 162 1.51 -16.89 -4.39
CA GLY A 162 0.55 -17.95 -4.62
C GLY A 162 1.08 -19.09 -5.48
N ASP A 163 0.21 -20.04 -5.78
CA ASP A 163 0.56 -21.19 -6.60
C ASP A 163 0.52 -20.88 -8.10
N ALA A 164 1.53 -21.31 -8.83
CA ALA A 164 1.65 -21.07 -10.27
C ALA A 164 0.52 -21.69 -11.10
N GLY A 165 -0.20 -22.68 -10.58
CA GLY A 165 -1.29 -23.37 -11.29
C GLY A 165 -2.57 -22.57 -11.42
N ASP A 166 -2.82 -21.63 -10.50
CA ASP A 166 -4.12 -20.94 -10.36
C ASP A 166 -4.07 -19.46 -10.67
N VAL A 167 -2.95 -18.96 -11.17
CA VAL A 167 -2.79 -17.53 -11.38
C VAL A 167 -3.27 -17.12 -12.78
N LYS A 168 -4.20 -16.17 -12.81
CA LYS A 168 -4.69 -15.57 -14.05
C LYS A 168 -3.58 -14.83 -14.79
N ALA A 169 -3.69 -14.74 -16.10
CA ALA A 169 -2.89 -13.80 -16.87
C ALA A 169 -3.30 -12.35 -16.52
N TRP A 170 -2.36 -11.40 -16.54
CA TRP A 170 -2.62 -10.02 -16.17
C TRP A 170 -3.81 -9.37 -16.90
N TYR A 171 -3.98 -9.68 -18.20
CA TYR A 171 -5.10 -9.16 -18.99
C TYR A 171 -6.47 -9.76 -18.63
N GLN A 172 -6.49 -10.91 -17.95
CA GLN A 172 -7.70 -11.49 -17.37
C GLN A 172 -8.04 -10.77 -16.06
N GLY A 173 -7.03 -10.48 -15.23
CA GLY A 173 -7.20 -9.72 -13.99
C GLY A 173 -7.78 -8.31 -14.19
N LEU A 174 -7.56 -7.70 -15.35
CA LEU A 174 -8.20 -6.43 -15.70
C LEU A 174 -9.75 -6.48 -15.78
N LYS A 175 -10.33 -7.68 -15.79
CA LYS A 175 -11.78 -7.90 -15.84
C LYS A 175 -12.36 -8.27 -14.48
N ASP A 176 -11.53 -8.40 -13.47
CA ASP A 176 -11.99 -8.77 -12.15
C ASP A 176 -12.79 -7.63 -11.49
N PRO A 177 -13.82 -7.95 -10.70
CA PRO A 177 -14.83 -6.98 -10.32
C PRO A 177 -14.40 -5.97 -9.28
N GLY A 178 -13.33 -6.24 -8.52
CA GLY A 178 -12.89 -5.35 -7.43
C GLY A 178 -12.60 -3.94 -7.91
N PHE A 179 -11.94 -3.78 -9.06
CA PHE A 179 -11.69 -2.46 -9.65
C PHE A 179 -12.99 -1.76 -10.08
N ASN A 180 -13.84 -2.47 -10.79
CA ASN A 180 -15.07 -1.89 -11.37
C ASN A 180 -16.10 -1.47 -10.30
N GLN A 181 -16.03 -2.05 -9.12
CA GLN A 181 -16.96 -1.76 -8.03
C GLN A 181 -16.55 -0.55 -7.19
N MET A 182 -15.42 0.06 -7.53
CA MET A 182 -14.83 1.18 -6.82
C MET A 182 -15.01 2.53 -7.54
N GLN A 183 -15.61 2.52 -8.73
CA GLN A 183 -15.85 3.70 -9.56
C GLN A 183 -17.20 4.36 -9.28
#